data_7cc3b10323e98a4978a8fd1a9b3a4d83
#
_entry.id   7cc3b10323e98a4978a8fd1a9b3a4d83
#
_cell.length_a   1.000
_cell.length_b   1.000
_cell.length_c   1.000
_cell.angle_alpha   90.00
_cell.angle_beta   90.00
_cell.angle_gamma   90.00
#
_symmetry.space_group_name_H-M   'P 1'
#
loop_
_entity.id
_entity.type
_entity.pdbx_description
1 polymer ?
#
loop_
_entity_poly.entity_id
_entity_poly.type
_entity_poly.pdbx_seq_one_letter_code
_entity_poly.pdbx_strand_id
1 'polypeptide(L)'
;WTFQHDTGRKEMEKALGAKVTTKYIESVPEGSDAERVIRELAASGHNLIFTTSFGYMNPTIKVAGTFPKVNFEHATGYKTSKNVGIYNARFYEGRYLAGIVAGKMSKTGVAGYVAAFPIPEVVMGINAFARGMRSVNPKAEVKVIWVNSWFDPGKESEAANTLISQQADV
;
A
#
# COMPACT_ATOMS: atom_id res chain seq x y z
N TRP A 1 -7.19 -2.48 3.17
CA TRP A 1 -6.60 -2.51 1.83
C TRP A 1 -7.39 -3.46 0.93
N THR A 2 -7.36 -4.75 1.19
CA THR A 2 -8.07 -5.80 0.42
C THR A 2 -9.57 -5.54 0.29
N PHE A 3 -10.23 -5.20 1.39
CA PHE A 3 -11.66 -4.87 1.42
C PHE A 3 -12.02 -3.74 0.44
N GLN A 4 -11.24 -2.66 0.38
CA GLN A 4 -11.50 -1.54 -0.53
C GLN A 4 -11.33 -1.92 -2.00
N HIS A 5 -10.34 -2.74 -2.33
CA HIS A 5 -10.18 -3.26 -3.68
C HIS A 5 -11.35 -4.18 -4.09
N ASP A 6 -11.81 -5.05 -3.18
CA ASP A 6 -12.98 -5.90 -3.45
C ASP A 6 -14.28 -5.09 -3.57
N THR A 7 -14.41 -4.01 -2.80
CA THR A 7 -15.53 -3.07 -2.97
C THR A 7 -15.52 -2.47 -4.37
N GLY A 8 -14.39 -1.96 -4.85
CA GLY A 8 -14.26 -1.43 -6.22
C GLY A 8 -14.56 -2.49 -7.29
N ARG A 9 -14.12 -3.74 -7.10
CA ARG A 9 -14.45 -4.85 -7.99
C ARG A 9 -15.97 -5.07 -8.07
N LYS A 10 -16.68 -5.10 -6.93
CA LYS A 10 -18.14 -5.26 -6.85
C LYS A 10 -18.90 -4.09 -7.48
N GLU A 11 -18.42 -2.87 -7.28
CA GLU A 11 -18.99 -1.69 -7.90
C GLU A 11 -18.83 -1.73 -9.43
N MET A 12 -17.68 -2.18 -9.93
CA MET A 12 -17.44 -2.39 -11.34
C MET A 12 -18.37 -3.47 -11.93
N GLU A 13 -18.56 -4.61 -11.26
CA GLU A 13 -19.51 -5.64 -11.67
C GLU A 13 -20.94 -5.09 -11.75
N LYS A 14 -21.34 -4.33 -10.75
CA LYS A 14 -22.67 -3.69 -10.72
C LYS A 14 -22.85 -2.70 -11.87
N ALA A 15 -21.84 -1.92 -12.19
CA ALA A 15 -21.89 -0.91 -13.23
C ALA A 15 -21.84 -1.49 -14.64
N LEU A 16 -21.08 -2.54 -14.87
CA LEU A 16 -20.83 -3.12 -16.20
C LEU A 16 -21.70 -4.36 -16.48
N GLY A 17 -22.26 -4.99 -15.45
CA GLY A 17 -23.14 -6.15 -15.59
C GLY A 17 -22.51 -7.30 -16.38
N ALA A 18 -23.23 -7.81 -17.35
CA ALA A 18 -22.78 -8.95 -18.18
C ALA A 18 -21.53 -8.68 -19.06
N LYS A 19 -21.01 -7.46 -19.09
CA LYS A 19 -19.79 -7.12 -19.84
C LYS A 19 -18.51 -7.63 -19.17
N VAL A 20 -18.56 -7.92 -17.87
CA VAL A 20 -17.41 -8.38 -17.09
C VAL A 20 -17.78 -9.59 -16.24
N THR A 21 -16.82 -10.49 -16.08
CA THR A 21 -16.85 -11.57 -15.09
C THR A 21 -15.59 -11.45 -14.26
N THR A 22 -15.71 -11.40 -12.94
CA THR A 22 -14.55 -11.23 -12.07
C THR A 22 -14.32 -12.44 -11.18
N LYS A 23 -13.06 -12.65 -10.81
CA LYS A 23 -12.60 -13.60 -9.81
C LYS A 23 -11.74 -12.85 -8.80
N TYR A 24 -11.80 -13.27 -7.56
CA TYR A 24 -11.08 -12.67 -6.45
C TYR A 24 -10.36 -13.76 -5.65
N ILE A 25 -9.09 -13.53 -5.36
CA ILE A 25 -8.26 -14.43 -4.55
C ILE A 25 -7.54 -13.56 -3.53
N GLU A 26 -7.74 -13.85 -2.25
CA GLU A 26 -7.15 -13.10 -1.14
C GLU A 26 -6.09 -13.90 -0.38
N SER A 27 -5.36 -13.21 0.49
CA SER A 27 -4.38 -13.81 1.40
C SER A 27 -3.29 -14.60 0.68
N VAL A 28 -2.90 -14.16 -0.53
CA VAL A 28 -1.81 -14.77 -1.29
C VAL A 28 -0.49 -14.27 -0.71
N PRO A 29 0.41 -15.17 -0.24
CA PRO A 29 1.74 -14.78 0.21
C PRO A 29 2.54 -14.13 -0.91
N GLU A 30 3.37 -13.14 -0.56
CA GLU A 30 4.31 -12.55 -1.52
C GLU A 30 5.41 -13.55 -1.92
N GLY A 31 5.99 -13.37 -3.10
CA GLY A 31 7.03 -14.26 -3.62
C GLY A 31 6.51 -15.31 -4.59
N SER A 32 6.91 -16.58 -4.40
CA SER A 32 6.61 -17.69 -5.32
C SER A 32 5.12 -18.01 -5.44
N ASP A 33 4.37 -17.89 -4.35
CA ASP A 33 2.93 -18.12 -4.34
C ASP A 33 2.19 -17.06 -5.16
N ALA A 34 2.59 -15.80 -5.04
CA ALA A 34 2.06 -14.73 -5.87
C ALA A 34 2.31 -15.00 -7.36
N GLU A 35 3.53 -15.40 -7.74
CA GLU A 35 3.84 -15.74 -9.13
C GLU A 35 2.95 -16.89 -9.63
N ARG A 36 2.79 -17.95 -8.84
CA ARG A 36 1.95 -19.10 -9.19
C ARG A 36 0.50 -18.67 -9.41
N VAL A 37 -0.09 -17.94 -8.47
CA VAL A 37 -1.51 -17.54 -8.54
C VAL A 37 -1.75 -16.58 -9.70
N ILE A 38 -0.86 -15.60 -9.94
CA ILE A 38 -0.97 -14.68 -11.07
C ILE A 38 -0.91 -15.44 -12.39
N ARG A 39 -0.01 -16.42 -12.50
CA ARG A 39 0.13 -17.29 -13.68
C ARG A 39 -1.12 -18.15 -13.91
N GLU A 40 -1.68 -18.73 -12.86
CA GLU A 40 -2.92 -19.53 -12.93
C GLU A 40 -4.11 -18.68 -13.41
N LEU A 41 -4.24 -17.44 -12.93
CA LEU A 41 -5.26 -16.51 -13.42
C LEU A 41 -5.06 -16.19 -14.92
N ALA A 42 -3.85 -15.88 -15.33
CA ALA A 42 -3.55 -15.61 -16.74
C ALA A 42 -3.82 -16.83 -17.64
N ALA A 43 -3.41 -18.02 -17.21
CA ALA A 43 -3.63 -19.27 -17.96
C ALA A 43 -5.10 -19.71 -18.02
N SER A 44 -5.92 -19.31 -17.03
CA SER A 44 -7.37 -19.64 -16.99
C SER A 44 -8.25 -18.67 -17.79
N GLY A 45 -7.66 -17.79 -18.62
CA GLY A 45 -8.41 -16.96 -19.55
C GLY A 45 -8.77 -15.56 -19.04
N HIS A 46 -8.24 -15.16 -17.88
CA HIS A 46 -8.37 -13.77 -17.43
C HIS A 46 -7.51 -12.88 -18.32
N ASN A 47 -8.11 -11.82 -18.87
CA ASN A 47 -7.45 -10.90 -19.79
C ASN A 47 -7.05 -9.56 -19.14
N LEU A 48 -7.50 -9.30 -17.92
CA LEU A 48 -7.07 -8.18 -17.08
C LEU A 48 -6.92 -8.67 -15.65
N ILE A 49 -5.74 -8.48 -15.06
CA ILE A 49 -5.40 -8.96 -13.72
C ILE A 49 -4.87 -7.80 -12.88
N PHE A 50 -5.52 -7.55 -11.75
CA PHE A 50 -5.08 -6.58 -10.75
C PHE A 50 -4.26 -7.28 -9.67
N THR A 51 -3.08 -6.75 -9.36
CA THR A 51 -2.21 -7.26 -8.30
C THR A 51 -1.99 -6.18 -7.23
N THR A 52 -2.43 -6.43 -6.01
CA THR A 52 -2.72 -5.39 -5.03
C THR A 52 -1.78 -5.34 -3.82
N SER A 53 -0.60 -5.94 -3.89
CA SER A 53 0.45 -5.79 -2.89
C SER A 53 1.77 -5.39 -3.53
N PHE A 54 2.56 -4.55 -2.86
CA PHE A 54 3.86 -4.10 -3.39
C PHE A 54 4.77 -5.28 -3.76
N GLY A 55 4.81 -6.33 -2.94
CA GLY A 55 5.62 -7.52 -3.19
C GLY A 55 5.19 -8.36 -4.39
N TYR A 56 4.00 -8.09 -4.96
CA TYR A 56 3.58 -8.72 -6.22
C TYR A 56 4.19 -8.07 -7.46
N MET A 57 4.95 -6.97 -7.34
CA MET A 57 5.51 -6.24 -8.48
C MET A 57 6.39 -7.14 -9.37
N ASN A 58 7.42 -7.76 -8.80
CA ASN A 58 8.32 -8.62 -9.56
C ASN A 58 7.62 -9.89 -10.12
N PRO A 59 6.81 -10.62 -9.34
CA PRO A 59 5.95 -11.69 -9.84
C PRO A 59 5.09 -11.27 -11.03
N THR A 60 4.43 -10.10 -10.95
CA THR A 60 3.58 -9.57 -12.04
C THR A 60 4.39 -9.34 -13.32
N ILE A 61 5.51 -8.63 -13.23
CA ILE A 61 6.40 -8.37 -14.38
C ILE A 61 6.87 -9.68 -15.02
N LYS A 62 7.26 -10.67 -14.20
CA LYS A 62 7.73 -11.96 -14.68
C LYS A 62 6.64 -12.74 -15.42
N VAL A 63 5.44 -12.80 -14.85
CA VAL A 63 4.30 -13.49 -15.49
C VAL A 63 3.85 -12.77 -16.75
N ALA A 64 3.78 -11.44 -16.72
CA ALA A 64 3.38 -10.64 -17.87
C ALA A 64 4.25 -10.88 -19.11
N GLY A 65 5.55 -11.11 -18.92
CA GLY A 65 6.46 -11.47 -20.02
C GLY A 65 6.11 -12.78 -20.74
N THR A 66 5.39 -13.70 -20.06
CA THR A 66 4.96 -14.99 -20.63
C THR A 66 3.53 -14.97 -21.16
N PHE A 67 2.75 -13.91 -20.84
CA PHE A 67 1.35 -13.75 -21.27
C PHE A 67 1.13 -12.38 -21.96
N PRO A 68 1.69 -12.15 -23.15
CA PRO A 68 1.70 -10.83 -23.79
C PRO A 68 0.31 -10.31 -24.20
N LYS A 69 -0.72 -11.16 -24.19
CA LYS A 69 -2.11 -10.80 -24.51
C LYS A 69 -2.95 -10.49 -23.26
N VAL A 70 -2.42 -10.71 -22.06
CA VAL A 70 -3.07 -10.39 -20.79
C VAL A 70 -2.53 -9.05 -20.30
N ASN A 71 -3.42 -8.16 -19.86
CA ASN A 71 -3.06 -6.89 -19.22
C ASN A 71 -2.99 -7.04 -17.72
N PHE A 72 -2.05 -6.36 -17.11
CA PHE A 72 -1.86 -6.37 -15.67
C PHE A 72 -1.84 -4.95 -15.15
N GLU A 73 -2.52 -4.71 -14.02
CA GLU A 73 -2.51 -3.46 -13.28
C GLU A 73 -1.99 -3.72 -11.87
N HIS A 74 -0.85 -3.14 -11.54
CA HIS A 74 -0.19 -3.36 -10.27
C HIS A 74 -0.31 -2.13 -9.35
N ALA A 75 -0.81 -2.35 -8.13
CA ALA A 75 -0.94 -1.28 -7.13
C ALA A 75 0.41 -0.93 -6.49
N THR A 76 0.72 0.37 -6.42
CA THR A 76 1.83 0.94 -5.64
C THR A 76 3.25 0.61 -6.10
N GLY A 77 3.41 -0.19 -7.15
CA GLY A 77 4.72 -0.51 -7.73
C GLY A 77 5.32 0.66 -8.54
N TYR A 78 6.49 0.41 -9.11
CA TYR A 78 7.19 1.38 -9.97
C TYR A 78 7.72 0.76 -11.27
N LYS A 79 7.59 -0.57 -11.44
CA LYS A 79 8.00 -1.26 -12.68
C LYS A 79 6.82 -1.43 -13.61
N THR A 80 7.02 -1.07 -14.87
CA THR A 80 6.05 -1.25 -15.96
C THR A 80 6.60 -2.10 -17.08
N SER A 81 5.73 -2.60 -17.95
CA SER A 81 6.09 -3.25 -19.22
C SER A 81 5.02 -2.96 -20.26
N LYS A 82 5.10 -3.59 -21.46
CA LYS A 82 4.12 -3.38 -22.54
C LYS A 82 2.68 -3.66 -22.11
N ASN A 83 2.49 -4.60 -21.19
CA ASN A 83 1.20 -5.06 -20.71
C ASN A 83 1.07 -5.00 -19.18
N VAL A 84 1.94 -4.24 -18.51
CA VAL A 84 1.84 -3.95 -17.06
C VAL A 84 1.79 -2.46 -16.85
N GLY A 85 0.65 -1.98 -16.35
CA GLY A 85 0.47 -0.66 -15.78
C GLY A 85 0.65 -0.66 -14.26
N ILE A 86 0.77 0.53 -13.70
CA ILE A 86 0.75 0.75 -12.26
C ILE A 86 -0.31 1.78 -11.91
N TYR A 87 -0.92 1.63 -10.75
CA TYR A 87 -1.84 2.62 -10.21
C TYR A 87 -1.57 2.88 -8.74
N ASN A 88 -1.87 4.07 -8.30
CA ASN A 88 -1.77 4.47 -6.91
C ASN A 88 -2.75 5.61 -6.61
N ALA A 89 -3.09 5.79 -5.33
CA ALA A 89 -3.77 6.97 -4.84
C ALA A 89 -2.77 7.94 -4.21
N ARG A 90 -3.15 9.22 -4.15
CA ARG A 90 -2.31 10.28 -3.55
C ARG A 90 -2.40 10.26 -2.03
N PHE A 91 -2.08 9.13 -1.40
CA PHE A 91 -2.14 8.96 0.06
C PHE A 91 -1.31 10.01 0.81
N TYR A 92 -0.22 10.48 0.21
CA TYR A 92 0.64 11.52 0.79
C TYR A 92 -0.10 12.83 1.05
N GLU A 93 -1.16 13.16 0.29
CA GLU A 93 -1.97 14.35 0.54
C GLU A 93 -2.71 14.22 1.87
N GLY A 94 -3.38 13.08 2.11
CA GLY A 94 -4.02 12.78 3.39
C GLY A 94 -3.02 12.70 4.54
N ARG A 95 -1.80 12.16 4.30
CA ARG A 95 -0.72 12.14 5.30
C ARG A 95 -0.25 13.54 5.68
N TYR A 96 -0.17 14.44 4.71
CA TYR A 96 0.18 15.85 4.99
C TYR A 96 -0.87 16.51 5.89
N LEU A 97 -2.16 16.34 5.60
CA LEU A 97 -3.25 16.86 6.41
C LEU A 97 -3.24 16.26 7.83
N ALA A 98 -3.03 14.96 7.96
CA ALA A 98 -2.88 14.29 9.25
C ALA A 98 -1.69 14.87 10.04
N GLY A 99 -0.59 15.17 9.36
CA GLY A 99 0.57 15.84 9.97
C GLY A 99 0.23 17.22 10.51
N ILE A 100 -0.56 18.04 9.80
CA ILE A 100 -1.04 19.34 10.29
C ILE A 100 -1.83 19.17 11.60
N VAL A 101 -2.74 18.20 11.63
CA VAL A 101 -3.54 17.90 12.83
C VAL A 101 -2.62 17.48 13.99
N ALA A 102 -1.71 16.54 13.74
CA ALA A 102 -0.73 16.07 14.73
C ALA A 102 0.12 17.23 15.28
N GLY A 103 0.61 18.11 14.42
CA GLY A 103 1.43 19.26 14.82
C GLY A 103 0.68 20.27 15.70
N LYS A 104 -0.64 20.38 15.53
CA LYS A 104 -1.48 21.24 16.36
C LYS A 104 -1.88 20.58 17.69
N MET A 105 -2.01 19.27 17.72
CA MET A 105 -2.49 18.52 18.88
C MET A 105 -1.37 18.08 19.81
N SER A 106 -0.18 17.80 19.28
CA SER A 106 0.96 17.36 20.08
C SER A 106 1.39 18.42 21.11
N LYS A 107 1.57 17.98 22.35
CA LYS A 107 2.09 18.77 23.46
C LYS A 107 3.61 18.67 23.58
N THR A 108 4.16 17.50 23.26
CA THR A 108 5.61 17.25 23.30
C THR A 108 6.33 17.73 22.04
N GLY A 109 5.60 17.90 20.94
CA GLY A 109 6.16 18.14 19.62
C GLY A 109 6.72 16.89 18.97
N VAL A 110 6.50 15.69 19.53
CA VAL A 110 7.00 14.41 19.04
C VAL A 110 5.86 13.54 18.57
N ALA A 111 5.91 13.14 17.30
CA ALA A 111 5.00 12.14 16.73
C ALA A 111 5.68 10.78 16.61
N GLY A 112 4.95 9.71 16.90
CA GLY A 112 5.33 8.34 16.62
C GLY A 112 4.75 7.87 15.28
N TYR A 113 5.55 7.18 14.48
CA TYR A 113 5.11 6.63 13.21
C TYR A 113 5.49 5.15 13.11
N VAL A 114 4.50 4.27 13.23
CA VAL A 114 4.70 2.83 12.99
C VAL A 114 4.60 2.59 11.49
N ALA A 115 5.65 2.05 10.89
CA ALA A 115 5.76 1.88 9.45
C ALA A 115 6.05 0.43 9.05
N ALA A 116 5.44 -0.03 7.94
CA ALA A 116 5.58 -1.40 7.47
C ALA A 116 6.96 -1.67 6.85
N PHE A 117 7.21 -1.18 5.64
CA PHE A 117 8.45 -1.40 4.91
C PHE A 117 8.99 -0.06 4.35
N PRO A 118 10.32 0.11 4.25
CA PRO A 118 10.94 1.33 3.72
C PRO A 118 10.89 1.40 2.18
N ILE A 119 9.70 1.29 1.62
CA ILE A 119 9.43 1.42 0.19
C ILE A 119 9.09 2.87 -0.19
N PRO A 120 9.22 3.28 -1.46
CA PRO A 120 9.04 4.67 -1.89
C PRO A 120 7.71 5.29 -1.45
N GLU A 121 6.60 4.56 -1.57
CA GLU A 121 5.27 5.04 -1.17
C GLU A 121 5.19 5.35 0.33
N VAL A 122 5.70 4.44 1.18
CA VAL A 122 5.67 4.60 2.63
C VAL A 122 6.57 5.76 3.06
N VAL A 123 7.78 5.85 2.51
CA VAL A 123 8.72 6.96 2.79
C VAL A 123 8.12 8.29 2.35
N MET A 124 7.48 8.35 1.19
CA MET A 124 6.78 9.55 0.71
C MET A 124 5.65 9.97 1.69
N GLY A 125 4.89 9.00 2.20
CA GLY A 125 3.85 9.25 3.19
C GLY A 125 4.39 9.81 4.51
N ILE A 126 5.48 9.24 5.03
CA ILE A 126 6.15 9.72 6.24
C ILE A 126 6.67 11.16 6.04
N ASN A 127 7.32 11.43 4.91
CA ASN A 127 7.83 12.76 4.59
C ASN A 127 6.70 13.79 4.46
N ALA A 128 5.58 13.43 3.85
CA ALA A 128 4.41 14.30 3.75
C ALA A 128 3.82 14.60 5.13
N PHE A 129 3.67 13.59 6.00
CA PHE A 129 3.24 13.77 7.38
C PHE A 129 4.18 14.71 8.15
N ALA A 130 5.49 14.46 8.10
CA ALA A 130 6.48 15.30 8.78
C ALA A 130 6.45 16.76 8.29
N ARG A 131 6.28 16.98 6.97
CA ARG A 131 6.13 18.32 6.39
C ARG A 131 4.84 18.99 6.86
N GLY A 132 3.72 18.24 6.90
CA GLY A 132 2.47 18.76 7.44
C GLY A 132 2.60 19.17 8.90
N MET A 133 3.21 18.33 9.74
CA MET A 133 3.44 18.62 11.15
C MET A 133 4.33 19.86 11.35
N ARG A 134 5.43 19.96 10.60
CA ARG A 134 6.35 21.09 10.68
C ARG A 134 5.80 22.40 10.11
N SER A 135 4.78 22.35 9.27
CA SER A 135 4.13 23.58 8.77
C SER A 135 3.42 24.38 9.86
N VAL A 136 3.03 23.72 10.94
CA VAL A 136 2.36 24.36 12.10
C VAL A 136 3.17 24.29 13.40
N ASN A 137 4.14 23.37 13.47
CA ASN A 137 5.11 23.25 14.55
C ASN A 137 6.52 23.02 13.95
N PRO A 138 7.28 24.07 13.63
CA PRO A 138 8.58 23.93 12.94
C PRO A 138 9.63 23.11 13.67
N LYS A 139 9.49 22.93 15.00
CA LYS A 139 10.41 22.13 15.83
C LYS A 139 9.95 20.67 15.98
N ALA A 140 8.83 20.29 15.36
CA ALA A 140 8.29 18.96 15.51
C ALA A 140 9.24 17.87 14.98
N GLU A 141 9.29 16.78 15.73
CA GLU A 141 10.05 15.57 15.43
C GLU A 141 9.10 14.42 15.10
N VAL A 142 9.48 13.60 14.13
CA VAL A 142 8.76 12.35 13.80
C VAL A 142 9.73 11.19 14.00
N LYS A 143 9.42 10.32 14.95
CA LYS A 143 10.16 9.09 15.23
C LYS A 143 9.49 7.93 14.51
N VAL A 144 10.27 7.10 13.80
CA VAL A 144 9.76 6.01 12.96
C VAL A 144 10.29 4.69 13.46
N ILE A 145 9.39 3.69 13.62
CA ILE A 145 9.78 2.30 13.85
C ILE A 145 9.25 1.45 12.68
N TRP A 146 10.17 0.71 12.06
CA TRP A 146 9.87 -0.20 10.96
C TRP A 146 9.57 -1.60 11.52
N VAL A 147 8.34 -2.10 11.31
CA VAL A 147 7.92 -3.44 11.79
C VAL A 147 8.21 -4.56 10.79
N ASN A 148 8.56 -4.20 9.55
CA ASN A 148 8.86 -5.13 8.46
C ASN A 148 7.73 -6.17 8.23
N SER A 149 6.50 -5.72 8.35
CA SER A 149 5.28 -6.49 8.08
C SER A 149 4.17 -5.56 7.60
N TRP A 150 3.28 -6.05 6.72
CA TRP A 150 2.08 -5.32 6.33
C TRP A 150 0.97 -5.42 7.39
N PHE A 151 0.97 -6.49 8.17
CA PHE A 151 0.02 -6.71 9.24
C PHE A 151 0.62 -7.62 10.31
N ASP A 152 0.88 -7.07 11.48
CA ASP A 152 1.38 -7.79 12.66
C ASP A 152 0.99 -7.00 13.92
N PRO A 153 -0.22 -7.26 14.46
CA PRO A 153 -0.72 -6.52 15.62
C PRO A 153 0.21 -6.53 16.84
N GLY A 154 0.96 -7.62 17.03
CA GLY A 154 1.93 -7.74 18.12
C GLY A 154 3.08 -6.74 17.98
N LYS A 155 3.75 -6.77 16.82
CA LYS A 155 4.85 -5.83 16.52
C LYS A 155 4.38 -4.39 16.45
N GLU A 156 3.18 -4.13 15.91
CA GLU A 156 2.61 -2.79 15.83
C GLU A 156 2.36 -2.22 17.22
N SER A 157 1.79 -3.02 18.14
CA SER A 157 1.58 -2.63 19.54
C SER A 157 2.91 -2.38 20.28
N GLU A 158 3.90 -3.25 20.11
CA GLU A 158 5.23 -3.08 20.71
C GLU A 158 5.91 -1.80 20.20
N ALA A 159 5.85 -1.55 18.88
CA ALA A 159 6.40 -0.34 18.26
C ALA A 159 5.70 0.93 18.79
N ALA A 160 4.37 0.91 18.90
CA ALA A 160 3.61 2.04 19.44
C ALA A 160 3.99 2.32 20.92
N ASN A 161 4.07 1.30 21.76
CA ASN A 161 4.49 1.45 23.16
C ASN A 161 5.92 2.00 23.28
N THR A 162 6.82 1.55 22.40
CA THR A 162 8.19 2.06 22.33
C THR A 162 8.21 3.56 21.98
N LEU A 163 7.42 3.98 21.00
CA LEU A 163 7.31 5.38 20.59
C LEU A 163 6.73 6.25 21.71
N ILE A 164 5.71 5.77 22.42
CA ILE A 164 5.14 6.44 23.59
C ILE A 164 6.21 6.62 24.68
N SER A 165 7.00 5.59 24.98
CA SER A 165 8.09 5.69 25.96
C SER A 165 9.18 6.70 25.54
N GLN A 166 9.27 7.02 24.26
CA GLN A 166 10.15 8.02 23.68
C GLN A 166 9.49 9.40 23.54
N GLN A 167 8.42 9.66 24.28
CA GLN A 167 7.69 10.93 24.35
C GLN A 167 6.81 11.25 23.13
N ALA A 168 6.54 10.30 22.25
CA ALA A 168 5.52 10.50 21.23
C ALA A 168 4.14 10.57 21.89
N ASP A 169 3.37 11.61 21.59
CA ASP A 169 2.03 11.86 22.14
C ASP A 169 0.94 11.97 21.05
N VAL A 170 1.35 11.81 19.79
CA VAL A 170 0.52 11.70 18.60
C VAL A 170 1.11 10.69 17.62
#